data_ef67fe956f07d9c8d47ab4d81de2959b
#
_entry.id   ef67fe956f07d9c8d47ab4d81de2959b
#
_cell.length_a   1.000
_cell.length_b   1.000
_cell.length_c   1.000
_cell.angle_alpha   90.00
_cell.angle_beta   90.00
_cell.angle_gamma   90.00
#
_symmetry.space_group_name_H-M   'P 1'
#
loop_
_entity.id
_entity.type
_entity.pdbx_description
1 polymer ?
#
loop_
_entity_poly.entity_id
_entity_poly.type
_entity_poly.pdbx_seq_one_letter_code
_entity_poly.pdbx_strand_id
1 'polypeptide(L)'
;VVPDLRQPLVRQLAESDNPRRYWHMGDEDGRAWLFESVEGDGEQWAVRQVEVGTDRAARRYWWRHLQDESGFLTDQPLEIWELTEIPREAFEAVWEATG
;
A
#
# COMPACT_ATOMS: atom_id res chain seq x y z
N VAL A 1 2.08 -19.15 -18.54
CA VAL A 1 2.02 -18.02 -17.60
C VAL A 1 2.12 -18.55 -16.18
N VAL A 2 3.11 -18.09 -15.46
CA VAL A 2 3.26 -18.47 -14.05
C VAL A 2 2.37 -17.52 -13.22
N PRO A 3 1.42 -18.06 -12.42
CA PRO A 3 0.59 -17.21 -11.61
C PRO A 3 1.42 -16.49 -10.52
N ASP A 4 1.03 -15.27 -10.21
CA ASP A 4 1.65 -14.52 -9.12
C ASP A 4 1.14 -15.09 -7.79
N LEU A 5 2.02 -15.78 -7.08
CA LEU A 5 1.67 -16.46 -5.83
C LEU A 5 1.38 -15.49 -4.68
N ARG A 6 1.72 -14.20 -4.84
CA ARG A 6 1.42 -13.18 -3.84
C ARG A 6 -0.06 -12.80 -3.85
N GLN A 7 -0.72 -12.88 -5.01
CA GLN A 7 -2.09 -12.41 -5.17
C GLN A 7 -3.06 -13.04 -4.16
N PRO A 8 -3.11 -14.37 -4.01
CA PRO A 8 -4.05 -14.95 -3.05
C PRO A 8 -3.73 -14.60 -1.60
N LEU A 9 -2.45 -14.41 -1.25
CA LEU A 9 -2.05 -14.03 0.11
C LEU A 9 -2.46 -12.59 0.41
N VAL A 10 -2.21 -11.68 -0.51
CA VAL A 10 -2.60 -10.27 -0.36
C VAL A 10 -4.12 -10.14 -0.30
N ARG A 11 -4.83 -10.85 -1.17
CA ARG A 11 -6.28 -10.85 -1.18
C ARG A 11 -6.85 -11.36 0.15
N GLN A 12 -6.29 -12.45 0.67
CA GLN A 12 -6.72 -13.01 1.95
C GLN A 12 -6.56 -11.99 3.08
N LEU A 13 -5.43 -11.30 3.16
CA LEU A 13 -5.21 -10.25 4.14
C LEU A 13 -6.18 -9.08 3.93
N ALA A 14 -6.38 -8.67 2.69
CA ALA A 14 -7.26 -7.55 2.36
C ALA A 14 -8.72 -7.82 2.72
N GLU A 15 -9.15 -9.09 2.66
CA GLU A 15 -10.52 -9.50 2.99
C GLU A 15 -10.68 -9.94 4.44
N SER A 16 -9.60 -9.94 5.24
CA SER A 16 -9.65 -10.34 6.63
C SER A 16 -10.36 -9.30 7.50
N ASP A 17 -10.81 -9.71 8.69
CA ASP A 17 -11.42 -8.82 9.68
C ASP A 17 -10.36 -8.20 10.61
N ASN A 18 -9.09 -8.44 10.36
CA ASN A 18 -8.02 -7.91 11.19
C ASN A 18 -8.01 -6.38 11.15
N PRO A 19 -7.58 -5.71 12.24
CA PRO A 19 -7.53 -4.25 12.27
C PRO A 19 -6.67 -3.69 11.15
N ARG A 20 -7.09 -2.53 10.63
CA ARG A 20 -6.39 -1.86 9.55
C ARG A 20 -5.76 -0.59 10.06
N ARG A 21 -4.57 -0.29 9.53
CA ARG A 21 -3.86 0.95 9.82
C ARG A 21 -3.45 1.60 8.51
N TYR A 22 -3.28 2.91 8.56
CA TYR A 22 -3.00 3.71 7.36
C TYR A 22 -1.78 4.56 7.62
N TRP A 23 -0.91 4.68 6.62
CA TRP A 23 0.42 5.26 6.78
C TRP A 23 0.78 6.15 5.62
N HIS A 24 1.68 7.08 5.87
CA HIS A 24 2.24 7.98 4.89
C HIS A 24 3.75 8.03 5.05
N MET A 25 4.45 8.10 3.93
CA MET A 25 5.88 8.34 3.88
C MET A 25 6.16 9.28 2.72
N GLY A 26 7.00 10.29 2.95
CA GLY A 26 7.48 11.18 1.91
C GLY A 26 9.00 11.14 1.86
N ASP A 27 9.59 11.55 0.72
CA ASP A 27 11.02 11.71 0.60
C ASP A 27 11.39 13.16 0.26
N GLU A 28 12.69 13.43 0.18
CA GLU A 28 13.22 14.76 -0.09
C GLU A 28 12.95 15.22 -1.52
N ASP A 29 12.71 14.28 -2.43
CA ASP A 29 12.46 14.56 -3.84
C ASP A 29 10.99 14.87 -4.14
N GLY A 30 10.13 14.83 -3.14
CA GLY A 30 8.71 15.09 -3.32
C GLY A 30 7.88 13.85 -3.67
N ARG A 31 8.48 12.67 -3.65
CA ARG A 31 7.71 11.43 -3.76
C ARG A 31 6.97 11.15 -2.46
N ALA A 32 5.84 10.50 -2.59
CA ALA A 32 5.06 10.10 -1.42
C ALA A 32 4.50 8.70 -1.62
N TRP A 33 4.38 7.99 -0.51
CA TRP A 33 3.75 6.67 -0.46
C TRP A 33 2.71 6.67 0.63
N LEU A 34 1.55 6.07 0.33
CA LEU A 34 0.51 5.85 1.32
C LEU A 34 0.20 4.36 1.32
N PHE A 35 -0.03 3.81 2.52
CA PHE A 35 -0.28 2.37 2.68
C PHE A 35 -1.51 2.14 3.54
N GLU A 36 -2.34 1.15 3.15
CA GLU A 36 -3.24 0.49 4.07
C GLU A 36 -2.58 -0.82 4.48
N SER A 37 -2.48 -1.07 5.78
CA SER A 37 -1.87 -2.30 6.29
C SER A 37 -2.84 -3.11 7.13
N VAL A 38 -2.55 -4.41 7.20
CA VAL A 38 -3.26 -5.37 8.02
C VAL A 38 -2.23 -6.12 8.85
N GLU A 39 -2.54 -6.36 10.13
CA GLU A 39 -1.64 -7.12 10.99
C GLU A 39 -1.64 -8.59 10.61
N GLY A 40 -0.45 -9.18 10.56
CA GLY A 40 -0.26 -10.61 10.40
C GLY A 40 1.04 -11.01 11.08
N ASP A 41 0.99 -11.99 11.97
CA ASP A 41 2.16 -12.51 12.69
C ASP A 41 2.96 -11.42 13.43
N GLY A 42 2.27 -10.42 13.97
CA GLY A 42 2.91 -9.33 14.72
C GLY A 42 3.51 -8.23 13.84
N GLU A 43 3.32 -8.31 12.54
CA GLU A 43 3.84 -7.33 11.59
C GLU A 43 2.73 -6.67 10.80
N GLN A 44 3.03 -5.54 10.17
CA GLN A 44 2.08 -4.82 9.33
C GLN A 44 2.40 -5.09 7.86
N TRP A 45 1.40 -5.58 7.12
CA TRP A 45 1.54 -5.93 5.71
C TRP A 45 0.68 -5.02 4.85
N ALA A 46 1.26 -4.41 3.83
CA ALA A 46 0.52 -3.54 2.93
C ALA A 46 -0.45 -4.35 2.07
N VAL A 47 -1.72 -3.94 2.04
CA VAL A 47 -2.75 -4.54 1.19
C VAL A 47 -3.22 -3.58 0.10
N ARG A 48 -3.06 -2.26 0.31
CA ARG A 48 -3.24 -1.22 -0.70
C ARG A 48 -2.11 -0.21 -0.57
N GLN A 49 -1.65 0.28 -1.70
CA GLN A 49 -0.54 1.23 -1.74
C GLN A 49 -0.81 2.26 -2.82
N VAL A 50 -0.60 3.53 -2.48
CA VAL A 50 -0.59 4.63 -3.44
C VAL A 50 0.83 5.16 -3.49
N GLU A 51 1.34 5.34 -4.71
CA GLU A 51 2.66 5.92 -4.94
C GLU A 51 2.49 7.17 -5.78
N VAL A 52 2.98 8.30 -5.28
CA VAL A 52 2.95 9.59 -5.97
C VAL A 52 4.36 9.94 -6.39
N GLY A 53 4.60 10.05 -7.70
CA GLY A 53 5.91 10.39 -8.23
C GLY A 53 6.20 11.88 -8.17
N THR A 54 7.43 12.26 -8.54
CA THR A 54 7.86 13.66 -8.58
C THR A 54 7.08 14.48 -9.61
N ASP A 55 6.55 13.82 -10.64
CA ASP A 55 5.67 14.42 -11.65
C ASP A 55 4.22 14.57 -11.18
N ARG A 56 3.95 14.26 -9.94
CA ARG A 56 2.62 14.22 -9.30
C ARG A 56 1.67 13.17 -9.90
N ALA A 57 2.16 12.30 -10.79
CA ALA A 57 1.38 11.16 -11.24
C ALA A 57 1.24 10.17 -10.10
N ALA A 58 0.02 9.75 -9.85
CA ALA A 58 -0.27 8.81 -8.77
C ALA A 58 -0.61 7.44 -9.36
N ARG A 59 -0.16 6.39 -8.70
CA ARG A 59 -0.39 5.01 -9.09
C ARG A 59 -0.81 4.24 -7.86
N ARG A 60 -1.68 3.24 -8.05
CA ARG A 60 -2.15 2.45 -6.94
C ARG A 60 -1.96 0.96 -7.21
N TYR A 61 -1.66 0.25 -6.14
CA TYR A 61 -1.37 -1.18 -6.17
C TYR A 61 -2.19 -1.90 -5.12
N TRP A 62 -2.76 -3.06 -5.49
CA TRP A 62 -3.51 -3.92 -4.59
C TRP A 62 -3.54 -5.33 -5.21
N TRP A 63 -4.27 -6.26 -4.64
CA TRP A 63 -4.22 -7.66 -5.07
C TRP A 63 -4.61 -7.89 -6.54
N ARG A 64 -5.33 -6.95 -7.17
CA ARG A 64 -5.66 -7.03 -8.61
C ARG A 64 -4.61 -6.35 -9.49
N HIS A 65 -3.73 -5.57 -8.91
CA HIS A 65 -2.70 -4.85 -9.66
C HIS A 65 -1.46 -4.76 -8.77
N LEU A 66 -0.75 -5.89 -8.67
CA LEU A 66 0.39 -6.02 -7.75
C LEU A 66 1.63 -5.28 -8.23
N GLN A 67 1.81 -5.16 -9.54
CA GLN A 67 2.97 -4.48 -10.09
C GLN A 67 2.72 -4.02 -11.51
N ASP A 68 3.49 -3.05 -11.93
CA ASP A 68 3.57 -2.59 -13.32
C ASP A 68 4.99 -2.10 -13.61
N GLU A 69 5.20 -1.44 -14.74
CA GLU A 69 6.52 -0.92 -15.11
C GLU A 69 7.03 0.21 -14.22
N SER A 70 6.15 0.79 -13.40
CA SER A 70 6.49 1.95 -12.55
C SER A 70 6.71 1.59 -11.09
N GLY A 71 6.23 0.43 -10.63
CA GLY A 71 6.35 0.05 -9.23
C GLY A 71 5.61 -1.22 -8.89
N PHE A 72 5.46 -1.49 -7.61
CA PHE A 72 4.81 -2.70 -7.12
C PHE A 72 4.31 -2.51 -5.69
N LEU A 73 3.32 -3.33 -5.31
CA LEU A 73 2.91 -3.44 -3.91
C LEU A 73 4.05 -4.08 -3.13
N THR A 74 4.48 -3.44 -2.05
CA THR A 74 5.57 -3.99 -1.25
C THR A 74 5.21 -5.37 -0.69
N ASP A 75 6.14 -6.30 -0.77
CA ASP A 75 6.00 -7.67 -0.27
C ASP A 75 6.78 -7.90 1.03
N GLN A 76 7.34 -6.84 1.60
CA GLN A 76 8.04 -6.86 2.87
C GLN A 76 7.15 -6.26 3.98
N PRO A 77 7.33 -6.67 5.24
CA PRO A 77 6.65 -6.01 6.34
C PRO A 77 6.98 -4.52 6.37
N LEU A 78 5.97 -3.69 6.69
CA LEU A 78 6.19 -2.26 6.78
C LEU A 78 7.06 -1.92 8.00
N GLU A 79 8.04 -1.06 7.78
CA GLU A 79 8.87 -0.51 8.85
C GLU A 79 8.16 0.71 9.45
N ILE A 80 7.18 0.44 10.31
CA ILE A 80 6.24 1.45 10.78
C ILE A 80 6.89 2.61 11.53
N TRP A 81 8.10 2.40 12.10
CA TRP A 81 8.83 3.48 12.75
C TRP A 81 9.35 4.54 11.76
N GLU A 82 9.37 4.24 10.47
CA GLU A 82 9.74 5.18 9.43
C GLU A 82 8.51 5.86 8.80
N LEU A 83 7.31 5.49 9.25
CA LEU A 83 6.06 5.94 8.66
C LEU A 83 5.30 6.84 9.63
N THR A 84 4.45 7.71 9.09
CA THR A 84 3.52 8.51 9.87
C THR A 84 2.14 7.91 9.73
N GLU A 85 1.50 7.57 10.83
CA GLU A 85 0.14 7.07 10.81
C GLU A 85 -0.83 8.18 10.46
N ILE A 86 -1.79 7.87 9.56
CA ILE A 86 -2.81 8.82 9.10
C ILE A 86 -4.20 8.22 9.33
N PRO A 87 -5.26 9.06 9.37
CA PRO A 87 -6.60 8.52 9.47
C PRO A 87 -7.05 7.85 8.17
N ARG A 88 -7.99 6.91 8.30
CA ARG A 88 -8.55 6.18 7.16
C ARG A 88 -9.07 7.12 6.08
N GLU A 89 -9.76 8.17 6.47
CA GLU A 89 -10.37 9.12 5.54
C GLU A 89 -9.33 9.78 4.64
N ALA A 90 -8.16 10.08 5.19
CA ALA A 90 -7.07 10.68 4.42
C ALA A 90 -6.56 9.71 3.35
N PHE A 91 -6.39 8.44 3.70
CA PHE A 91 -5.97 7.41 2.74
C PHE A 91 -7.03 7.20 1.65
N GLU A 92 -8.29 7.05 2.06
CA GLU A 92 -9.39 6.77 1.11
C GLU A 92 -9.55 7.90 0.10
N ALA A 93 -9.40 9.15 0.53
CA ALA A 93 -9.49 10.29 -0.37
C ALA A 93 -8.42 10.23 -1.47
N VAL A 94 -7.20 9.88 -1.13
CA VAL A 94 -6.10 9.74 -2.09
C VAL A 94 -6.32 8.53 -2.99
N TRP A 95 -6.75 7.41 -2.41
CA TRP A 95 -7.02 6.19 -3.15
C TRP A 95 -8.08 6.40 -4.24
N GLU A 96 -9.19 7.04 -3.89
CA GLU A 96 -10.27 7.32 -4.83
C GLU A 96 -9.84 8.32 -5.92
N ALA A 97 -9.04 9.31 -5.55
CA ALA A 97 -8.55 10.31 -6.50
C ALA A 97 -7.55 9.73 -7.51
N THR A 98 -6.90 8.61 -7.17
CA THR A 98 -5.89 7.99 -8.01
C THR A 98 -6.51 7.08 -9.08
N GLY A 99 -7.68 6.58 -8.82
CA GLY A 99 -8.38 5.67 -9.75
C GLY A 99 -8.90 6.31 -11.01
#